data_17aba69ec3198ad184b5c9b85720583b
#
_entry.id   17aba69ec3198ad184b5c9b85720583b
#
_cell.length_a   1.000
_cell.length_b   1.000
_cell.length_c   1.000
_cell.angle_alpha   90.00
_cell.angle_beta   90.00
_cell.angle_gamma   90.00
#
_symmetry.space_group_name_H-M   'P 1'
#
loop_
_entity.id
_entity.type
_entity.pdbx_description
1 polymer ?
#
loop_
_entity_poly.entity_id
_entity_poly.type
_entity_poly.pdbx_seq_one_letter_code
_entity_poly.pdbx_strand_id
1 'polypeptide(L)'
;MIHVLAVASALLATTAAALVVVLHGIRSGVDPVIDGVSAYALTPLRRFYRVQVVATGLGALLLTATLIGNGLAPGIAVTLLAVFGVSRMLIARFPTDPRGTIAFSRPGRLHVVLAAISFVTIAVAAPPIAGALA
;
A
#
# COMPACT_ATOMS: atom_id res chain seq x y z
N MET A 1 -13.59 -16.16 13.73
CA MET A 1 -13.35 -15.67 12.35
C MET A 1 -12.71 -14.27 12.35
N ILE A 2 -13.28 -13.27 13.03
CA ILE A 2 -12.80 -11.87 13.04
C ILE A 2 -11.36 -11.75 13.59
N HIS A 3 -11.02 -12.45 14.68
CA HIS A 3 -9.66 -12.46 15.21
C HIS A 3 -8.63 -13.00 14.21
N VAL A 4 -9.00 -13.99 13.40
CA VAL A 4 -8.12 -14.53 12.36
C VAL A 4 -7.84 -13.46 11.28
N LEU A 5 -8.85 -12.69 10.88
CA LEU A 5 -8.69 -11.59 9.93
C LEU A 5 -7.80 -10.48 10.49
N ALA A 6 -7.97 -10.12 11.76
CA ALA A 6 -7.13 -9.13 12.43
C ALA A 6 -5.66 -9.57 12.49
N VAL A 7 -5.41 -10.82 12.91
CA VAL A 7 -4.04 -11.38 12.96
C VAL A 7 -3.43 -11.44 11.55
N ALA A 8 -4.18 -11.92 10.57
CA ALA A 8 -3.70 -11.98 9.18
C ALA A 8 -3.38 -10.58 8.63
N SER A 9 -4.23 -9.57 8.94
CA SER A 9 -3.96 -8.17 8.58
C SER A 9 -2.65 -7.67 9.20
N ALA A 10 -2.45 -7.90 10.50
CA ALA A 10 -1.24 -7.49 11.21
C ALA A 10 0.02 -8.16 10.63
N LEU A 11 -0.04 -9.46 10.35
CA LEU A 11 1.07 -10.20 9.72
C LEU A 11 1.42 -9.64 8.33
N LEU A 12 0.42 -9.33 7.51
CA LEU A 12 0.64 -8.74 6.19
C LEU A 12 1.23 -7.33 6.29
N ALA A 13 0.75 -6.50 7.22
CA ALA A 13 1.29 -5.17 7.46
C ALA A 13 2.75 -5.24 7.92
N THR A 14 3.07 -6.12 8.86
CA THR A 14 4.44 -6.35 9.34
C THR A 14 5.34 -6.86 8.21
N THR A 15 4.86 -7.82 7.40
CA THR A 15 5.60 -8.32 6.23
C THR A 15 5.86 -7.19 5.23
N ALA A 16 4.87 -6.35 4.95
CA ALA A 16 5.03 -5.22 4.05
C ALA A 16 6.07 -4.21 4.56
N ALA A 17 6.03 -3.89 5.86
CA ALA A 17 7.01 -3.00 6.49
C ALA A 17 8.43 -3.59 6.45
N ALA A 18 8.58 -4.87 6.79
CA ALA A 18 9.86 -5.58 6.72
C ALA A 18 10.43 -5.57 5.31
N LEU A 19 9.59 -5.79 4.27
CA LEU A 19 10.02 -5.74 2.88
C LEU A 19 10.48 -4.33 2.46
N VAL A 20 9.89 -3.25 2.97
CA VAL A 20 10.39 -1.89 2.72
C VAL A 20 11.80 -1.73 3.30
N VAL A 21 12.01 -2.18 4.53
CA VAL A 21 13.35 -2.14 5.17
C VAL A 21 14.38 -2.93 4.35
N VAL A 22 14.01 -4.14 3.93
CA VAL A 22 14.89 -4.99 3.09
C VAL A 22 15.21 -4.31 1.76
N LEU A 23 14.20 -3.74 1.07
CA LEU A 23 14.39 -3.03 -0.19
C LEU A 23 15.37 -1.86 -0.04
N HIS A 24 15.23 -1.07 1.02
CA HIS A 24 16.14 0.06 1.31
C HIS A 24 17.55 -0.38 1.71
N GLY A 25 17.69 -1.57 2.31
CA GLY A 25 18.99 -2.12 2.72
C GLY A 25 19.82 -2.72 1.56
N ILE A 26 19.20 -3.03 0.42
CA ILE A 26 19.88 -3.65 -0.73
C ILE A 26 20.33 -2.57 -1.72
N ARG A 27 21.61 -2.61 -2.10
CA ARG A 27 22.17 -1.73 -3.14
C ARG A 27 21.57 -2.10 -4.50
N SER A 28 20.59 -1.34 -4.97
CA SER A 28 19.84 -1.58 -6.21
C SER A 28 19.94 -0.46 -7.23
N GLY A 29 20.68 0.62 -6.90
CA GLY A 29 20.71 1.84 -7.69
C GLY A 29 19.52 2.79 -7.41
N VAL A 30 18.60 2.41 -6.52
CA VAL A 30 17.53 3.29 -6.02
C VAL A 30 18.05 4.01 -4.78
N ASP A 31 17.92 5.33 -4.76
CA ASP A 31 18.24 6.14 -3.59
C ASP A 31 17.02 6.20 -2.66
N PRO A 32 17.07 5.59 -1.45
CA PRO A 32 15.92 5.53 -0.55
C PRO A 32 15.47 6.89 0.01
N VAL A 33 16.32 7.92 -0.11
CA VAL A 33 16.02 9.28 0.37
C VAL A 33 15.34 10.13 -0.70
N ILE A 34 15.71 9.91 -1.97
CA ILE A 34 15.29 10.77 -3.08
C ILE A 34 14.25 10.07 -3.96
N ASP A 35 14.38 8.75 -4.14
CA ASP A 35 13.47 7.98 -5.00
C ASP A 35 12.30 7.41 -4.19
N GLY A 36 11.13 7.38 -4.80
CA GLY A 36 9.99 6.68 -4.20
C GLY A 36 10.19 5.16 -4.19
N VAL A 37 9.59 4.47 -3.23
CA VAL A 37 9.63 2.99 -3.14
C VAL A 37 9.19 2.31 -4.45
N SER A 38 8.36 2.96 -5.25
CA SER A 38 7.92 2.45 -6.56
C SER A 38 9.06 2.33 -7.58
N ALA A 39 10.20 3.01 -7.39
CA ALA A 39 11.37 2.87 -8.26
C ALA A 39 11.94 1.44 -8.24
N TYR A 40 11.76 0.69 -7.14
CA TYR A 40 12.14 -0.72 -7.07
C TYR A 40 11.39 -1.60 -8.09
N ALA A 41 10.24 -1.16 -8.61
CA ALA A 41 9.53 -1.85 -9.69
C ALA A 41 10.34 -1.92 -10.99
N LEU A 42 11.31 -1.02 -11.18
CA LEU A 42 12.18 -0.92 -12.36
C LEU A 42 13.51 -1.66 -12.19
N THR A 43 13.73 -2.32 -11.06
CA THR A 43 14.96 -3.03 -10.71
C THR A 43 14.76 -4.55 -10.67
N PRO A 44 15.82 -5.36 -10.53
CA PRO A 44 15.70 -6.78 -10.24
C PRO A 44 14.87 -7.11 -8.99
N LEU A 45 14.73 -6.15 -8.07
CA LEU A 45 13.95 -6.28 -6.83
C LEU A 45 12.43 -6.12 -7.02
N ARG A 46 11.95 -5.98 -8.27
CA ARG A 46 10.52 -5.78 -8.60
C ARG A 46 9.58 -6.80 -7.96
N ARG A 47 10.04 -8.05 -7.75
CA ARG A 47 9.21 -9.09 -7.12
C ARG A 47 8.95 -8.78 -5.65
N PHE A 48 9.98 -8.37 -4.91
CA PHE A 48 9.84 -7.95 -3.51
C PHE A 48 8.95 -6.71 -3.37
N TYR A 49 9.13 -5.72 -4.26
CA TYR A 49 8.24 -4.57 -4.33
C TYR A 49 6.79 -4.97 -4.58
N ARG A 50 6.52 -5.86 -5.55
CA ARG A 50 5.16 -6.35 -5.82
C ARG A 50 4.54 -7.06 -4.63
N VAL A 51 5.29 -7.93 -3.97
CA VAL A 51 4.82 -8.60 -2.74
C VAL A 51 4.50 -7.57 -1.66
N GLN A 52 5.35 -6.57 -1.48
CA GLN A 52 5.16 -5.49 -0.51
C GLN A 52 3.84 -4.74 -0.75
N VAL A 53 3.58 -4.27 -1.98
CA VAL A 53 2.35 -3.50 -2.27
C VAL A 53 1.09 -4.37 -2.20
N VAL A 54 1.17 -5.63 -2.61
CA VAL A 54 0.05 -6.58 -2.50
C VAL A 54 -0.23 -6.90 -1.03
N ALA A 55 0.80 -7.18 -0.23
CA ALA A 55 0.65 -7.42 1.21
C ALA A 55 0.03 -6.21 1.93
N THR A 56 0.48 -4.99 1.59
CA THR A 56 -0.12 -3.75 2.12
C THR A 56 -1.61 -3.66 1.76
N GLY A 57 -1.95 -3.89 0.48
CA GLY A 57 -3.33 -3.79 0.01
C GLY A 57 -4.25 -4.85 0.62
N LEU A 58 -3.79 -6.11 0.63
CA LEU A 58 -4.55 -7.21 1.22
C LEU A 58 -4.71 -7.04 2.74
N GLY A 59 -3.65 -6.63 3.45
CA GLY A 59 -3.72 -6.31 4.88
C GLY A 59 -4.77 -5.25 5.18
N ALA A 60 -4.82 -4.17 4.39
CA ALA A 60 -5.84 -3.13 4.53
C ALA A 60 -7.26 -3.64 4.29
N LEU A 61 -7.48 -4.52 3.30
CA LEU A 61 -8.80 -5.14 3.05
C LEU A 61 -9.22 -6.08 4.17
N LEU A 62 -8.30 -6.85 4.75
CA LEU A 62 -8.60 -7.69 5.92
C LEU A 62 -8.90 -6.84 7.16
N LEU A 63 -8.19 -5.72 7.36
CA LEU A 63 -8.52 -4.77 8.42
C LEU A 63 -9.90 -4.15 8.19
N THR A 64 -10.22 -3.77 6.96
CA THR A 64 -11.55 -3.28 6.59
C THR A 64 -12.64 -4.27 7.01
N ALA A 65 -12.48 -5.55 6.64
CA ALA A 65 -13.45 -6.60 7.02
C ALA A 65 -13.54 -6.78 8.54
N THR A 66 -12.42 -6.66 9.25
CA THR A 66 -12.37 -6.73 10.72
C THR A 66 -13.14 -5.57 11.36
N LEU A 67 -12.93 -4.34 10.88
CA LEU A 67 -13.60 -3.14 11.40
C LEU A 67 -15.11 -3.17 11.16
N ILE A 68 -15.54 -3.61 9.95
CA ILE A 68 -16.97 -3.80 9.63
C ILE A 68 -17.58 -4.83 10.57
N GLY A 69 -16.95 -5.99 10.71
CA GLY A 69 -17.48 -7.09 11.50
C GLY A 69 -17.59 -6.80 13.01
N ASN A 70 -16.84 -5.81 13.51
CA ASN A 70 -16.91 -5.35 14.91
C ASN A 70 -17.67 -4.04 15.10
N GLY A 71 -18.09 -3.37 14.04
CA GLY A 71 -18.75 -2.05 14.13
C GLY A 71 -17.84 -0.95 14.72
N LEU A 72 -16.52 -1.07 14.56
CA LEU A 72 -15.54 -0.26 15.29
C LEU A 72 -15.19 1.08 14.62
N ALA A 73 -15.58 1.33 13.37
CA ALA A 73 -15.18 2.55 12.69
C ALA A 73 -16.30 3.18 11.86
N PRO A 74 -16.27 4.53 11.68
CA PRO A 74 -17.21 5.21 10.81
C PRO A 74 -17.19 4.67 9.38
N GLY A 75 -18.35 4.51 8.74
CA GLY A 75 -18.48 3.92 7.40
C GLY A 75 -17.60 4.58 6.34
N ILE A 76 -17.42 5.91 6.42
CA ILE A 76 -16.53 6.63 5.50
C ILE A 76 -15.06 6.22 5.66
N ALA A 77 -14.57 6.04 6.89
CA ALA A 77 -13.18 5.63 7.14
C ALA A 77 -12.92 4.21 6.64
N VAL A 78 -13.88 3.31 6.86
CA VAL A 78 -13.83 1.93 6.37
C VAL A 78 -13.85 1.88 4.85
N THR A 79 -14.69 2.69 4.20
CA THR A 79 -14.73 2.79 2.73
C THR A 79 -13.40 3.30 2.16
N LEU A 80 -12.84 4.35 2.76
CA LEU A 80 -11.55 4.89 2.33
C LEU A 80 -10.40 3.89 2.52
N LEU A 81 -10.42 3.11 3.60
CA LEU A 81 -9.44 2.04 3.82
C LEU A 81 -9.57 0.94 2.77
N ALA A 82 -10.80 0.57 2.38
CA ALA A 82 -11.03 -0.38 1.28
C ALA A 82 -10.49 0.15 -0.05
N VAL A 83 -10.75 1.42 -0.38
CA VAL A 83 -10.24 2.09 -1.58
C VAL A 83 -8.71 2.11 -1.57
N PHE A 84 -8.09 2.42 -0.43
CA PHE A 84 -6.64 2.32 -0.25
C PHE A 84 -6.15 0.90 -0.57
N GLY A 85 -6.76 -0.13 0.03
CA GLY A 85 -6.36 -1.53 -0.17
C GLY A 85 -6.43 -1.95 -1.64
N VAL A 86 -7.53 -1.66 -2.32
CA VAL A 86 -7.70 -1.97 -3.75
C VAL A 86 -6.67 -1.21 -4.60
N SER A 87 -6.48 0.09 -4.35
CA SER A 87 -5.52 0.91 -5.10
C SER A 87 -4.08 0.37 -4.94
N ARG A 88 -3.69 -0.05 -3.73
CA ARG A 88 -2.38 -0.66 -3.48
C ARG A 88 -2.20 -1.96 -4.27
N MET A 89 -3.21 -2.82 -4.32
CA MET A 89 -3.13 -4.07 -5.10
C MET A 89 -3.03 -3.80 -6.61
N LEU A 90 -3.77 -2.81 -7.12
CA LEU A 90 -3.73 -2.43 -8.53
C LEU A 90 -2.38 -1.84 -8.94
N ILE A 91 -1.70 -1.08 -8.07
CA ILE A 91 -0.34 -0.56 -8.30
C ILE A 91 0.65 -1.67 -8.68
N ALA A 92 0.50 -2.88 -8.15
CA ALA A 92 1.35 -4.01 -8.50
C ALA A 92 1.30 -4.39 -9.99
N ARG A 93 0.24 -4.00 -10.71
CA ARG A 93 0.03 -4.28 -12.15
C ARG A 93 0.57 -3.18 -13.04
N PHE A 94 0.69 -1.96 -12.53
CA PHE A 94 1.08 -0.78 -13.28
C PHE A 94 2.43 -0.27 -12.78
N PRO A 95 3.55 -0.55 -13.48
CA PRO A 95 4.86 -0.03 -13.09
C PRO A 95 4.90 1.49 -13.23
N THR A 96 5.69 2.13 -12.37
CA THR A 96 6.03 3.56 -12.53
C THR A 96 6.94 3.77 -13.73
N ASP A 97 6.97 5.00 -14.27
CA ASP A 97 7.98 5.39 -15.24
C ASP A 97 9.29 5.77 -14.53
N PRO A 98 10.44 5.69 -15.23
CA PRO A 98 11.71 6.17 -14.70
C PRO A 98 11.64 7.65 -14.29
N ARG A 99 12.43 8.01 -13.27
CA ARG A 99 12.54 9.40 -12.83
C ARG A 99 13.03 10.30 -13.97
N GLY A 100 12.44 11.49 -14.08
CA GLY A 100 12.77 12.45 -15.15
C GLY A 100 12.05 12.19 -16.48
N THR A 101 11.16 11.19 -16.55
CA THR A 101 10.33 10.98 -17.75
C THR A 101 9.43 12.19 -17.98
N ILE A 102 9.57 12.84 -19.17
CA ILE A 102 8.80 14.01 -19.54
C ILE A 102 7.37 13.63 -19.95
N ALA A 103 7.22 12.52 -20.68
CA ALA A 103 5.92 12.02 -21.13
C ALA A 103 5.62 10.67 -20.50
N PHE A 104 4.72 10.66 -19.51
CA PHE A 104 4.32 9.42 -18.84
C PHE A 104 3.67 8.41 -19.79
N SER A 105 4.08 7.15 -19.67
CA SER A 105 3.41 6.03 -20.33
C SER A 105 1.98 5.83 -19.77
N ARG A 106 1.14 5.08 -20.48
CA ARG A 106 -0.20 4.73 -19.95
C ARG A 106 -0.12 4.01 -18.60
N PRO A 107 0.73 2.95 -18.42
CA PRO A 107 0.92 2.33 -17.10
C PRO A 107 1.43 3.30 -16.04
N GLY A 108 2.40 4.16 -16.37
CA GLY A 108 2.95 5.15 -15.44
C GLY A 108 1.90 6.17 -14.97
N ARG A 109 1.05 6.66 -15.87
CA ARG A 109 -0.08 7.54 -15.50
C ARG A 109 -1.05 6.85 -14.54
N LEU A 110 -1.43 5.60 -14.83
CA LEU A 110 -2.29 4.82 -13.94
C LEU A 110 -1.62 4.59 -12.58
N HIS A 111 -0.31 4.32 -12.56
CA HIS A 111 0.46 4.19 -11.32
C HIS A 111 0.36 5.47 -10.48
N VAL A 112 0.61 6.62 -11.08
CA VAL A 112 0.56 7.93 -10.36
C VAL A 112 -0.84 8.20 -9.81
N VAL A 113 -1.89 7.97 -10.60
CA VAL A 113 -3.28 8.15 -10.14
C VAL A 113 -3.61 7.22 -8.98
N LEU A 114 -3.28 5.92 -9.09
CA LEU A 114 -3.51 4.95 -8.02
C LEU A 114 -2.69 5.27 -6.76
N ALA A 115 -1.47 5.75 -6.92
CA ALA A 115 -0.63 6.20 -5.80
C ALA A 115 -1.26 7.41 -5.10
N ALA A 116 -1.70 8.42 -5.86
CA ALA A 116 -2.38 9.60 -5.30
C ALA A 116 -3.65 9.21 -4.53
N ILE A 117 -4.50 8.35 -5.13
CA ILE A 117 -5.68 7.81 -4.45
C ILE A 117 -5.28 7.10 -3.15
N SER A 118 -4.25 6.25 -3.18
CA SER A 118 -3.78 5.53 -1.99
C SER A 118 -3.34 6.49 -0.88
N PHE A 119 -2.53 7.49 -1.19
CA PHE A 119 -2.04 8.43 -0.18
C PHE A 119 -3.15 9.28 0.42
N VAL A 120 -4.05 9.79 -0.41
CA VAL A 120 -5.18 10.61 0.06
C VAL A 120 -6.12 9.78 0.93
N THR A 121 -6.50 8.60 0.47
CA THR A 121 -7.47 7.77 1.20
C THR A 121 -6.94 7.29 2.53
N ILE A 122 -5.68 6.88 2.62
CA ILE A 122 -5.11 6.46 3.90
C ILE A 122 -4.89 7.64 4.86
N ALA A 123 -4.47 8.80 4.35
CA ALA A 123 -4.30 9.99 5.17
C ALA A 123 -5.62 10.44 5.84
N VAL A 124 -6.74 10.32 5.13
CA VAL A 124 -8.06 10.67 5.65
C VAL A 124 -8.64 9.56 6.54
N ALA A 125 -8.39 8.29 6.19
CA ALA A 125 -8.94 7.14 6.94
C ALA A 125 -8.22 6.86 8.26
N ALA A 126 -6.91 7.09 8.33
CA ALA A 126 -6.10 6.66 9.47
C ALA A 126 -6.50 7.33 10.81
N PRO A 127 -6.72 8.65 10.92
CA PRO A 127 -7.07 9.27 12.19
C PRO A 127 -8.37 8.72 12.82
N PRO A 128 -9.53 8.64 12.12
CA PRO A 128 -10.73 8.10 12.72
C PRO A 128 -10.65 6.60 13.02
N ILE A 129 -9.85 5.83 12.27
CA ILE A 129 -9.61 4.41 12.59
C ILE A 129 -8.77 4.29 13.85
N ALA A 130 -7.69 5.06 13.99
CA ALA A 130 -6.87 5.07 15.19
C ALA A 130 -7.68 5.46 16.44
N GLY A 131 -8.55 6.47 16.34
CA GLY A 131 -9.44 6.86 17.43
C GLY A 131 -10.47 5.80 17.79
N ALA A 132 -10.89 4.96 16.86
CA ALA A 132 -11.84 3.87 17.10
C ALA A 132 -11.19 2.62 17.74
N LEU A 133 -9.86 2.52 17.71
CA LEU A 133 -9.08 1.41 18.28
C LEU A 133 -8.42 1.75 19.62
N ALA A 134 -8.45 3.03 20.03
CA ALA A 134 -7.92 3.51 21.30
C ALA A 134 -8.90 3.28 22.47
#